data_612572d07ef9ff2bceee75fc687eb6a0
#
_entry.id   612572d07ef9ff2bceee75fc687eb6a0
#
_cell.length_a   1.000
_cell.length_b   1.000
_cell.length_c   1.000
_cell.angle_alpha   90.00
_cell.angle_beta   90.00
_cell.angle_gamma   90.00
#
_symmetry.space_group_name_H-M   'P 1'
#
loop_
_entity.id
_entity.type
_entity.pdbx_description
1 polymer ?
#
loop_
_entity_poly.entity_id
_entity_poly.type
_entity_poly.pdbx_seq_one_letter_code
_entity_poly.pdbx_strand_id
1 'polypeptide(L)'
;MKTKMLAALLALFPLAAQAQSVVTLQPSKEDGRYTIETTVNGVGVRTYYTEENWFVSMSTTTYLFLYENGYIHDEDVKGITSLKLPDGSSSKGAAFVIRKLKVGDHVLVTDIPAFVVSKQTVPLIIGSSAFESLGEVTRDGDRIVIGDLEDVESLAEVVDPVDSLRIAAQAHLDAEEYDEAIKCFSALKDKDALNMLTQYQYAMLLGILGRDQENIALSEDWLSSNEGKSLTMDYWIHNGMGASFARLGDNSNAIASLEKAVSVYYRLFNTSEKGIKAGNFHDNNLGSTLYRLGRVYAAEGKVRMTETYCSLAAKCGYQPAIDFCNQYKIKY
;
A
#
# COMPACT_ATOMS: atom_id res chain seq x y z
N MET A 1 -58.26 -2.26 58.79
CA MET A 1 -57.03 -1.48 58.68
C MET A 1 -56.10 -2.22 57.74
N LYS A 2 -55.88 -1.73 56.55
CA LYS A 2 -55.07 -2.36 55.52
C LYS A 2 -53.74 -1.61 55.43
N THR A 3 -52.70 -2.19 55.88
CA THR A 3 -51.34 -1.66 55.80
C THR A 3 -50.84 -1.89 54.39
N LYS A 4 -50.64 -0.84 53.64
CA LYS A 4 -50.00 -0.90 52.30
C LYS A 4 -48.50 -0.95 52.48
N MET A 5 -47.91 -2.08 52.17
CA MET A 5 -46.46 -2.22 51.99
C MET A 5 -46.06 -1.57 50.66
N LEU A 6 -45.31 -0.48 50.74
CA LEU A 6 -44.72 0.19 49.60
C LEU A 6 -43.42 -0.55 49.29
N ALA A 7 -43.44 -1.43 48.30
CA ALA A 7 -42.23 -2.03 47.78
C ALA A 7 -41.48 -1.00 46.94
N ALA A 8 -40.38 -0.50 47.45
CA ALA A 8 -39.44 0.28 46.66
C ALA A 8 -38.75 -0.63 45.64
N LEU A 9 -39.13 -0.49 44.40
CA LEU A 9 -38.44 -1.09 43.26
C LEU A 9 -37.15 -0.28 43.06
N LEU A 10 -36.06 -0.76 43.62
CA LEU A 10 -34.73 -0.35 43.24
C LEU A 10 -34.52 -0.88 41.83
N ALA A 11 -34.73 -0.03 40.85
CA ALA A 11 -34.27 -0.27 39.49
C ALA A 11 -32.75 -0.33 39.54
N LEU A 12 -32.24 -1.55 39.51
CA LEU A 12 -30.87 -1.81 39.11
C LEU A 12 -30.73 -1.40 37.65
N PHE A 13 -30.35 -0.16 37.42
CA PHE A 13 -29.74 0.19 36.14
C PHE A 13 -28.45 -0.62 36.08
N PRO A 14 -28.26 -1.50 35.07
CA PRO A 14 -26.93 -1.99 34.85
C PRO A 14 -26.07 -0.76 34.55
N LEU A 15 -25.05 -0.52 35.41
CA LEU A 15 -23.92 0.25 34.96
C LEU A 15 -23.44 -0.49 33.70
N ALA A 16 -23.79 0.03 32.53
CA ALA A 16 -23.06 -0.32 31.32
C ALA A 16 -21.62 0.07 31.63
N ALA A 17 -20.78 -0.91 31.87
CA ALA A 17 -19.35 -0.70 31.89
C ALA A 17 -19.05 -0.12 30.50
N GLN A 18 -18.75 1.18 30.47
CA GLN A 18 -18.30 1.84 29.26
C GLN A 18 -17.09 1.02 28.80
N ALA A 19 -17.21 0.42 27.64
CA ALA A 19 -16.12 -0.36 27.10
C ALA A 19 -15.04 0.63 26.68
N GLN A 20 -13.97 0.74 27.47
CA GLN A 20 -12.78 1.47 27.08
C GLN A 20 -12.24 0.83 25.80
N SER A 21 -12.01 1.63 24.78
CA SER A 21 -11.36 1.16 23.56
C SER A 21 -9.89 0.88 23.89
N VAL A 22 -9.50 -0.39 23.84
CA VAL A 22 -8.13 -0.82 24.12
C VAL A 22 -7.43 -1.12 22.80
N VAL A 23 -6.36 -0.39 22.52
CA VAL A 23 -5.48 -0.68 21.39
C VAL A 23 -4.26 -1.40 21.91
N THR A 24 -3.99 -2.58 21.37
CA THR A 24 -2.80 -3.35 21.73
C THR A 24 -1.65 -2.95 20.81
N LEU A 25 -0.55 -2.50 21.40
CA LEU A 25 0.69 -2.27 20.67
C LEU A 25 1.47 -3.58 20.57
N GLN A 26 1.89 -3.94 19.36
CA GLN A 26 2.73 -5.10 19.12
C GLN A 26 4.11 -4.64 18.68
N PRO A 27 5.20 -5.11 19.35
CA PRO A 27 6.54 -4.81 18.90
C PRO A 27 6.80 -5.48 17.54
N SER A 28 7.28 -4.71 16.59
CA SER A 28 7.71 -5.21 15.29
C SER A 28 8.89 -6.18 15.48
N LYS A 29 8.84 -7.32 14.80
CA LYS A 29 9.93 -8.30 14.82
C LYS A 29 11.18 -7.80 14.08
N GLU A 30 11.04 -6.81 13.20
CA GLU A 30 12.12 -6.32 12.35
C GLU A 30 12.98 -5.28 13.06
N ASP A 31 12.37 -4.38 13.83
CA ASP A 31 13.06 -3.21 14.40
C ASP A 31 12.69 -2.90 15.86
N GLY A 32 11.87 -3.74 16.47
CA GLY A 32 11.42 -3.59 17.86
C GLY A 32 10.47 -2.42 18.14
N ARG A 33 10.03 -1.72 17.09
CA ARG A 33 9.09 -0.60 17.24
C ARG A 33 7.67 -1.11 17.45
N TYR A 34 6.86 -0.34 18.15
CA TYR A 34 5.46 -0.68 18.32
C TYR A 34 4.66 -0.40 17.06
N THR A 35 3.87 -1.40 16.66
CA THR A 35 2.96 -1.31 15.51
C THR A 35 1.51 -1.23 15.97
N ILE A 36 0.71 -0.49 15.23
CA ILE A 36 -0.72 -0.36 15.44
C ILE A 36 -1.42 -0.67 14.12
N GLU A 37 -2.49 -1.42 14.17
CA GLU A 37 -3.36 -1.58 13.01
C GLU A 37 -4.18 -0.30 12.81
N THR A 38 -4.08 0.26 11.63
CA THR A 38 -4.81 1.47 11.26
C THR A 38 -5.33 1.39 9.84
N THR A 39 -6.40 2.12 9.59
CA THR A 39 -6.81 2.45 8.22
C THR A 39 -6.82 3.96 8.03
N VAL A 40 -6.26 4.39 6.92
CA VAL A 40 -6.28 5.80 6.47
C VAL A 40 -7.28 5.92 5.36
N ASN A 41 -8.38 6.64 5.60
CA ASN A 41 -9.47 6.82 4.64
C ASN A 41 -9.98 5.48 4.06
N GLY A 42 -10.07 4.44 4.90
CA GLY A 42 -10.53 3.10 4.53
C GLY A 42 -9.44 2.14 4.02
N VAL A 43 -8.19 2.57 3.92
CA VAL A 43 -7.07 1.74 3.46
C VAL A 43 -6.19 1.34 4.63
N GLY A 44 -5.91 0.04 4.77
CA GLY A 44 -4.98 -0.49 5.76
C GLY A 44 -3.57 0.07 5.53
N VAL A 45 -2.99 0.68 6.55
CA VAL A 45 -1.63 1.23 6.49
C VAL A 45 -0.86 0.73 7.70
N ARG A 46 0.27 0.07 7.46
CA ARG A 46 1.18 -0.31 8.56
C ARG A 46 1.63 0.93 9.28
N THR A 47 1.30 1.02 10.55
CA THR A 47 1.50 2.21 11.35
C THR A 47 2.37 1.90 12.54
N TYR A 48 3.26 2.84 12.84
CA TYR A 48 4.15 2.78 13.99
C TYR A 48 3.77 3.86 14.98
N TYR A 49 3.85 3.52 16.25
CA TYR A 49 3.67 4.46 17.34
C TYR A 49 5.01 4.90 17.92
N THR A 50 5.14 6.17 18.24
CA THR A 50 6.28 6.70 18.98
C THR A 50 5.87 7.87 19.86
N GLU A 51 6.37 7.86 21.09
CA GLU A 51 6.22 8.99 22.03
C GLU A 51 7.14 10.18 21.69
N GLU A 52 8.22 9.92 20.93
CA GLU A 52 9.17 10.94 20.53
C GLU A 52 8.62 11.90 19.47
N ASN A 53 7.63 11.46 18.73
CA ASN A 53 6.99 12.27 17.68
C ASN A 53 5.70 12.88 18.24
N TRP A 54 5.47 14.16 17.97
CA TRP A 54 4.26 14.86 18.45
C TRP A 54 3.19 15.03 17.37
N PHE A 55 3.43 14.52 16.16
CA PHE A 55 2.52 14.66 15.01
C PHE A 55 2.35 13.36 14.24
N VAL A 56 1.35 13.32 13.35
CA VAL A 56 1.17 12.21 12.43
C VAL A 56 2.03 12.47 11.20
N SER A 57 2.90 11.54 10.87
CA SER A 57 3.75 11.63 9.69
C SER A 57 3.64 10.42 8.78
N MET A 58 3.74 10.68 7.48
CA MET A 58 3.61 9.67 6.43
C MET A 58 4.82 9.71 5.51
N SER A 59 5.26 8.55 5.04
CA SER A 59 6.31 8.48 4.03
C SER A 59 5.81 9.05 2.69
N THR A 60 6.72 9.58 1.89
CA THR A 60 6.39 10.08 0.54
C THR A 60 5.73 9.00 -0.31
N THR A 61 6.22 7.77 -0.24
CA THR A 61 5.68 6.64 -1.01
C THR A 61 4.23 6.35 -0.62
N THR A 62 3.93 6.28 0.68
CA THR A 62 2.57 6.02 1.16
C THR A 62 1.63 7.18 0.81
N TYR A 63 2.09 8.44 0.99
CA TYR A 63 1.29 9.61 0.63
C TYR A 63 0.94 9.62 -0.86
N LEU A 64 1.93 9.44 -1.74
CA LEU A 64 1.69 9.41 -3.18
C LEU A 64 0.75 8.28 -3.57
N PHE A 65 0.93 7.10 -2.98
CA PHE A 65 0.03 5.98 -3.18
C PHE A 65 -1.42 6.33 -2.82
N LEU A 66 -1.66 6.90 -1.64
CA LEU A 66 -3.00 7.27 -1.20
C LEU A 66 -3.60 8.42 -2.03
N TYR A 67 -2.78 9.38 -2.42
CA TYR A 67 -3.19 10.52 -3.23
C TYR A 67 -3.52 10.11 -4.68
N GLU A 68 -2.65 9.36 -5.32
CA GLU A 68 -2.85 8.89 -6.71
C GLU A 68 -4.04 7.93 -6.84
N ASN A 69 -4.41 7.24 -5.75
CA ASN A 69 -5.57 6.35 -5.72
C ASN A 69 -6.85 7.02 -5.20
N GLY A 70 -6.84 8.33 -4.97
CA GLY A 70 -8.02 9.08 -4.58
C GLY A 70 -8.47 8.85 -3.13
N TYR A 71 -7.59 8.37 -2.26
CA TYR A 71 -7.86 8.30 -0.82
C TYR A 71 -7.49 9.60 -0.08
N ILE A 72 -6.58 10.38 -0.66
CA ILE A 72 -6.28 11.76 -0.29
C ILE A 72 -6.59 12.63 -1.50
N HIS A 73 -7.38 13.67 -1.35
CA HIS A 73 -7.82 14.55 -2.43
C HIS A 73 -7.11 15.91 -2.35
N ASP A 74 -7.17 16.69 -3.43
CA ASP A 74 -6.58 18.04 -3.49
C ASP A 74 -7.04 18.94 -2.35
N GLU A 75 -8.30 18.84 -1.95
CA GLU A 75 -8.90 19.64 -0.87
C GLU A 75 -8.34 19.28 0.52
N ASP A 76 -7.79 18.07 0.68
CA ASP A 76 -7.14 17.64 1.91
C ASP A 76 -5.74 18.23 2.04
N VAL A 77 -5.11 18.57 0.91
CA VAL A 77 -3.75 19.12 0.87
C VAL A 77 -3.76 20.59 1.29
N LYS A 78 -3.02 20.91 2.34
CA LYS A 78 -2.92 22.28 2.90
C LYS A 78 -1.70 23.05 2.39
N GLY A 79 -0.91 22.43 1.52
CA GLY A 79 0.26 23.04 0.89
C GLY A 79 1.58 22.44 1.38
N ILE A 80 2.69 23.03 0.90
CA ILE A 80 4.03 22.59 1.27
C ILE A 80 4.53 23.47 2.42
N THR A 81 4.97 22.85 3.49
CA THR A 81 5.50 23.53 4.67
C THR A 81 6.80 22.89 5.16
N SER A 82 7.43 23.50 6.14
CA SER A 82 8.61 22.93 6.81
C SER A 82 8.25 22.59 8.25
N LEU A 83 8.58 21.39 8.67
CA LEU A 83 8.35 20.88 10.00
C LEU A 83 9.69 20.61 10.69
N LYS A 84 9.81 21.00 11.96
CA LYS A 84 10.92 20.58 12.82
C LYS A 84 10.68 19.13 13.28
N LEU A 85 11.65 18.27 13.04
CA LEU A 85 11.62 16.89 13.49
C LEU A 85 12.16 16.75 14.93
N PRO A 86 11.87 15.65 15.63
CA PRO A 86 12.33 15.42 17.00
C PRO A 86 13.86 15.48 17.17
N ASP A 87 14.62 15.10 16.14
CA ASP A 87 16.09 15.17 16.10
C ASP A 87 16.64 16.59 15.89
N GLY A 88 15.77 17.61 15.85
CA GLY A 88 16.11 19.01 15.63
C GLY A 88 16.33 19.39 14.17
N SER A 89 16.33 18.44 13.24
CA SER A 89 16.39 18.71 11.81
C SER A 89 15.07 19.29 11.29
N SER A 90 15.07 19.78 10.05
CA SER A 90 13.85 20.25 9.39
C SER A 90 13.55 19.40 8.15
N SER A 91 12.32 19.00 8.00
CA SER A 91 11.82 18.35 6.79
C SER A 91 10.85 19.27 6.07
N LYS A 92 10.98 19.37 4.75
CA LYS A 92 10.03 20.07 3.89
C LYS A 92 9.16 19.03 3.20
N GLY A 93 7.84 19.18 3.29
CA GLY A 93 6.90 18.23 2.72
C GLY A 93 5.47 18.80 2.67
N ALA A 94 4.55 18.00 2.12
CA ALA A 94 3.15 18.37 2.08
C ALA A 94 2.53 18.23 3.48
N ALA A 95 1.78 19.24 3.89
CA ALA A 95 0.84 19.15 5.01
C ALA A 95 -0.53 18.81 4.43
N PHE A 96 -1.22 17.86 5.02
CA PHE A 96 -2.54 17.39 4.58
C PHE A 96 -3.39 16.95 5.76
N VAL A 97 -4.66 16.67 5.50
CA VAL A 97 -5.60 16.17 6.51
C VAL A 97 -5.98 14.73 6.16
N ILE A 98 -5.88 13.84 7.13
CA ILE A 98 -6.48 12.51 7.06
C ILE A 98 -7.93 12.66 7.50
N ARG A 99 -8.89 12.46 6.59
CA ARG A 99 -10.31 12.63 6.90
C ARG A 99 -10.81 11.61 7.91
N LYS A 100 -10.29 10.37 7.82
CA LYS A 100 -10.75 9.26 8.62
C LYS A 100 -9.55 8.36 8.96
N LEU A 101 -9.17 8.33 10.23
CA LEU A 101 -8.14 7.43 10.75
C LEU A 101 -8.79 6.47 11.75
N LYS A 102 -8.87 5.19 11.38
CA LYS A 102 -9.28 4.14 12.31
C LYS A 102 -8.03 3.56 12.96
N VAL A 103 -8.03 3.47 14.28
CA VAL A 103 -6.93 2.92 15.08
C VAL A 103 -7.46 1.73 15.87
N GLY A 104 -6.93 0.54 15.61
CA GLY A 104 -7.50 -0.70 16.13
C GLY A 104 -8.93 -0.92 15.62
N ASP A 105 -9.74 -1.67 16.37
CA ASP A 105 -11.08 -2.03 15.93
C ASP A 105 -12.17 -0.98 16.25
N HIS A 106 -11.89 -0.03 17.15
CA HIS A 106 -12.95 0.75 17.76
C HIS A 106 -12.76 2.28 17.77
N VAL A 107 -11.60 2.79 17.37
CA VAL A 107 -11.32 4.22 17.46
C VAL A 107 -11.29 4.84 16.07
N LEU A 108 -12.24 5.74 15.82
CA LEU A 108 -12.30 6.53 14.60
C LEU A 108 -12.03 7.99 14.94
N VAL A 109 -11.01 8.57 14.31
CA VAL A 109 -10.67 9.97 14.44
C VAL A 109 -10.80 10.63 13.08
N THR A 110 -11.41 11.80 13.04
CA THR A 110 -11.64 12.56 11.81
C THR A 110 -10.76 13.81 11.76
N ASP A 111 -10.40 14.20 10.54
CA ASP A 111 -9.71 15.46 10.24
C ASP A 111 -8.36 15.65 10.95
N ILE A 112 -7.55 14.58 10.96
CA ILE A 112 -6.23 14.61 11.60
C ILE A 112 -5.21 15.32 10.71
N PRO A 113 -4.53 16.35 11.21
CA PRO A 113 -3.39 16.94 10.52
C PRO A 113 -2.25 15.94 10.39
N ALA A 114 -1.73 15.78 9.18
CA ALA A 114 -0.61 14.91 8.88
C ALA A 114 0.42 15.61 7.99
N PHE A 115 1.64 15.09 8.00
CA PHE A 115 2.76 15.68 7.29
C PHE A 115 3.58 14.62 6.55
N VAL A 116 3.95 14.91 5.30
CA VAL A 116 4.82 14.04 4.51
C VAL A 116 6.29 14.28 4.86
N VAL A 117 6.97 13.23 5.31
CA VAL A 117 8.41 13.29 5.65
C VAL A 117 9.20 12.54 4.58
N SER A 118 10.00 13.26 3.80
CA SER A 118 10.69 12.74 2.61
C SER A 118 11.71 11.61 2.90
N LYS A 119 12.25 11.57 4.11
CA LYS A 119 13.23 10.55 4.52
C LYS A 119 12.62 9.43 5.38
N GLN A 120 11.32 9.47 5.63
CA GLN A 120 10.65 8.45 6.40
C GLN A 120 10.56 7.16 5.57
N THR A 121 11.06 6.06 6.11
CA THR A 121 11.04 4.73 5.48
C THR A 121 9.82 3.91 5.85
N VAL A 122 9.21 4.20 7.01
CA VAL A 122 7.99 3.51 7.47
C VAL A 122 6.74 4.21 6.95
N PRO A 123 5.67 3.48 6.61
CA PRO A 123 4.51 4.05 5.93
C PRO A 123 3.84 5.20 6.69
N LEU A 124 3.49 4.96 7.95
CA LEU A 124 2.80 5.93 8.81
C LEU A 124 3.38 5.88 10.22
N ILE A 125 3.55 7.05 10.83
CA ILE A 125 3.89 7.18 12.26
C ILE A 125 2.81 8.01 12.92
N ILE A 126 2.25 7.51 14.01
CA ILE A 126 1.35 8.25 14.88
C ILE A 126 2.15 8.66 16.13
N GLY A 127 2.23 9.96 16.37
CA GLY A 127 2.88 10.51 17.53
C GLY A 127 1.94 10.67 18.73
N SER A 128 2.50 10.99 19.88
CA SER A 128 1.76 11.10 21.15
C SER A 128 0.60 12.11 21.09
N SER A 129 0.79 13.27 20.47
CA SER A 129 -0.25 14.30 20.41
C SER A 129 -1.49 13.90 19.60
N ALA A 130 -1.35 12.99 18.64
CA ALA A 130 -2.51 12.49 17.94
C ALA A 130 -3.41 11.68 18.86
N PHE A 131 -2.83 10.98 19.83
CA PHE A 131 -3.58 10.21 20.83
C PHE A 131 -4.16 11.12 21.93
N GLU A 132 -3.45 12.19 22.32
CA GLU A 132 -3.96 13.18 23.27
C GLU A 132 -5.26 13.85 22.77
N SER A 133 -5.41 13.99 21.46
CA SER A 133 -6.64 14.51 20.85
C SER A 133 -7.80 13.51 20.90
N LEU A 134 -7.53 12.23 21.21
CA LEU A 134 -8.52 11.15 21.32
C LEU A 134 -9.09 10.99 22.73
N GLY A 135 -8.62 11.77 23.69
CA GLY A 135 -9.00 11.69 25.11
C GLY A 135 -7.82 11.34 26.00
N GLU A 136 -8.10 10.91 27.23
CA GLU A 136 -7.05 10.49 28.16
C GLU A 136 -6.42 9.18 27.68
N VAL A 137 -5.13 9.25 27.35
CA VAL A 137 -4.37 8.10 26.88
C VAL A 137 -3.49 7.59 28.01
N THR A 138 -3.79 6.38 28.49
CA THR A 138 -2.98 5.69 29.50
C THR A 138 -2.25 4.52 28.86
N ARG A 139 -1.02 4.27 29.31
CA ARG A 139 -0.19 3.15 28.85
C ARG A 139 -0.09 2.11 29.94
N ASP A 140 -0.42 0.88 29.61
CA ASP A 140 -0.27 -0.29 30.48
C ASP A 140 0.51 -1.38 29.72
N GLY A 141 1.82 -1.41 29.92
CA GLY A 141 2.74 -2.30 29.17
C GLY A 141 2.67 -2.04 27.67
N ASP A 142 2.19 -3.03 26.92
CA ASP A 142 2.01 -3.01 25.45
C ASP A 142 0.63 -2.49 25.04
N ARG A 143 -0.17 -1.95 25.98
CA ARG A 143 -1.50 -1.46 25.68
C ARG A 143 -1.54 0.05 25.75
N ILE A 144 -2.20 0.64 24.79
CA ILE A 144 -2.70 2.00 24.88
C ILE A 144 -4.19 1.91 25.18
N VAL A 145 -4.59 2.48 26.31
CA VAL A 145 -5.98 2.65 26.68
C VAL A 145 -6.37 4.07 26.36
N ILE A 146 -7.31 4.23 25.47
CA ILE A 146 -7.86 5.54 25.11
C ILE A 146 -9.14 5.71 25.89
N GLY A 147 -9.22 6.71 26.75
CA GLY A 147 -10.39 7.02 27.56
C GLY A 147 -11.58 7.46 26.71
N ASP A 148 -12.77 7.41 27.31
CA ASP A 148 -14.04 7.69 26.65
C ASP A 148 -14.01 9.00 25.90
N LEU A 149 -14.14 8.89 24.59
CA LEU A 149 -14.68 9.99 23.79
C LEU A 149 -16.15 10.10 24.17
N GLU A 150 -16.53 11.14 24.91
CA GLU A 150 -17.94 11.45 25.12
C GLU A 150 -18.64 11.41 23.75
N ASP A 151 -19.54 10.46 23.59
CA ASP A 151 -20.54 10.38 22.51
C ASP A 151 -20.08 10.76 21.10
N VAL A 152 -19.01 10.16 20.60
CA VAL A 152 -19.09 9.74 19.21
C VAL A 152 -20.07 8.56 19.23
N GLU A 153 -21.34 8.81 18.91
CA GLU A 153 -22.29 7.76 18.60
C GLU A 153 -21.51 6.62 17.99
N SER A 154 -21.64 5.43 18.55
CA SER A 154 -21.20 4.24 17.86
C SER A 154 -21.96 4.27 16.53
N LEU A 155 -21.39 4.95 15.58
CA LEU A 155 -21.62 4.65 14.20
C LEU A 155 -21.14 3.20 14.10
N ALA A 156 -22.03 2.29 14.48
CA ALA A 156 -22.05 0.99 13.85
C ALA A 156 -22.11 1.37 12.37
N GLU A 157 -20.91 1.55 11.84
CA GLU A 157 -20.73 1.87 10.45
C GLU A 157 -21.43 0.71 9.76
N VAL A 158 -22.53 1.00 9.09
CA VAL A 158 -22.98 0.12 8.02
C VAL A 158 -21.83 0.19 7.03
N VAL A 159 -20.83 -0.65 7.27
CA VAL A 159 -19.66 -0.73 6.39
C VAL A 159 -20.28 -1.09 5.05
N ASP A 160 -20.13 -0.18 4.09
CA ASP A 160 -20.61 -0.42 2.73
C ASP A 160 -20.12 -1.82 2.34
N PRO A 161 -20.98 -2.72 1.89
CA PRO A 161 -20.58 -4.07 1.46
C PRO A 161 -19.41 -4.05 0.46
N VAL A 162 -19.23 -2.96 -0.29
CA VAL A 162 -18.11 -2.75 -1.20
C VAL A 162 -16.82 -2.46 -0.42
N ASP A 163 -16.87 -1.62 0.60
CA ASP A 163 -15.71 -1.33 1.44
C ASP A 163 -15.31 -2.54 2.29
N SER A 164 -16.28 -3.33 2.77
CA SER A 164 -16.01 -4.61 3.43
C SER A 164 -15.23 -5.57 2.52
N LEU A 165 -15.60 -5.65 1.23
CA LEU A 165 -14.89 -6.49 0.27
C LEU A 165 -13.47 -5.99 -0.02
N ARG A 166 -13.27 -4.66 -0.08
CA ARG A 166 -11.92 -4.07 -0.27
C ARG A 166 -11.02 -4.36 0.92
N ILE A 167 -11.53 -4.19 2.14
CA ILE A 167 -10.81 -4.49 3.38
C ILE A 167 -10.46 -5.98 3.45
N ALA A 168 -11.43 -6.86 3.16
CA ALA A 168 -11.21 -8.30 3.16
C ALA A 168 -10.18 -8.71 2.09
N ALA A 169 -10.25 -8.14 0.88
CA ALA A 169 -9.28 -8.42 -0.17
C ALA A 169 -7.85 -8.07 0.26
N GLN A 170 -7.67 -6.91 0.89
CA GLN A 170 -6.35 -6.49 1.40
C GLN A 170 -5.88 -7.42 2.53
N ALA A 171 -6.74 -7.76 3.49
CA ALA A 171 -6.40 -8.66 4.58
C ALA A 171 -5.96 -10.05 4.07
N HIS A 172 -6.66 -10.60 3.08
CA HIS A 172 -6.27 -11.86 2.45
C HIS A 172 -4.96 -11.76 1.64
N LEU A 173 -4.67 -10.61 1.00
CA LEU A 173 -3.37 -10.39 0.36
C LEU A 173 -2.23 -10.38 1.38
N ASP A 174 -2.41 -9.69 2.50
CA ASP A 174 -1.41 -9.58 3.56
C ASP A 174 -1.17 -10.92 4.27
N ALA A 175 -2.20 -11.78 4.31
CA ALA A 175 -2.13 -13.15 4.83
C ALA A 175 -1.63 -14.18 3.79
N GLU A 176 -1.34 -13.76 2.55
CA GLU A 176 -1.00 -14.64 1.42
C GLU A 176 -2.11 -15.66 1.07
N GLU A 177 -3.35 -15.36 1.44
CA GLU A 177 -4.55 -16.16 1.15
C GLU A 177 -5.12 -15.81 -0.23
N TYR A 178 -4.35 -16.06 -1.27
CA TYR A 178 -4.57 -15.55 -2.61
C TYR A 178 -5.91 -15.96 -3.23
N ASP A 179 -6.40 -17.17 -2.96
CA ASP A 179 -7.68 -17.64 -3.47
C ASP A 179 -8.86 -16.87 -2.85
N GLU A 180 -8.78 -16.52 -1.58
CA GLU A 180 -9.79 -15.71 -0.90
C GLU A 180 -9.73 -14.24 -1.38
N ALA A 181 -8.52 -13.69 -1.55
CA ALA A 181 -8.36 -12.37 -2.14
C ALA A 181 -8.99 -12.28 -3.54
N ILE A 182 -8.81 -13.30 -4.39
CA ILE A 182 -9.44 -13.36 -5.71
C ILE A 182 -10.97 -13.36 -5.62
N LYS A 183 -11.56 -14.07 -4.67
CA LYS A 183 -13.02 -14.07 -4.48
C LYS A 183 -13.53 -12.67 -4.15
N CYS A 184 -12.83 -11.95 -3.28
CA CYS A 184 -13.17 -10.57 -2.94
C CYS A 184 -13.06 -9.64 -4.16
N PHE A 185 -11.96 -9.71 -4.92
CA PHE A 185 -11.79 -8.90 -6.13
C PHE A 185 -12.82 -9.25 -7.22
N SER A 186 -13.14 -10.53 -7.40
CA SER A 186 -14.18 -10.95 -8.33
C SER A 186 -15.54 -10.38 -7.93
N ALA A 187 -15.88 -10.43 -6.64
CA ALA A 187 -17.11 -9.86 -6.13
C ALA A 187 -17.16 -8.33 -6.30
N LEU A 188 -16.02 -7.63 -6.16
CA LEU A 188 -15.93 -6.19 -6.46
C LEU A 188 -16.14 -5.94 -7.95
N LYS A 189 -15.55 -6.73 -8.83
CA LYS A 189 -15.73 -6.65 -10.28
C LYS A 189 -17.19 -6.85 -10.67
N ASP A 190 -17.86 -7.86 -10.13
CA ASP A 190 -19.26 -8.18 -10.42
C ASP A 190 -20.22 -7.06 -9.96
N LYS A 191 -19.79 -6.23 -9.01
CA LYS A 191 -20.53 -5.06 -8.53
C LYS A 191 -20.15 -3.76 -9.27
N ASP A 192 -19.27 -3.83 -10.28
CA ASP A 192 -18.68 -2.64 -10.93
C ASP A 192 -18.04 -1.66 -9.92
N ALA A 193 -17.39 -2.23 -8.91
CA ALA A 193 -16.86 -1.50 -7.75
C ALA A 193 -15.33 -1.56 -7.65
N LEU A 194 -14.63 -2.06 -8.67
CA LEU A 194 -13.19 -1.97 -8.76
C LEU A 194 -12.78 -0.50 -8.96
N ASN A 195 -11.97 0.00 -8.05
CA ASN A 195 -11.26 1.26 -8.26
C ASN A 195 -9.87 0.98 -8.87
N MET A 196 -9.13 2.05 -9.17
CA MET A 196 -7.80 1.97 -9.78
C MET A 196 -6.86 1.04 -9.00
N LEU A 197 -6.86 1.09 -7.66
CA LEU A 197 -6.01 0.24 -6.82
C LEU A 197 -6.45 -1.22 -6.85
N THR A 198 -7.73 -1.49 -6.58
CA THR A 198 -8.21 -2.88 -6.50
C THR A 198 -8.15 -3.59 -7.84
N GLN A 199 -8.33 -2.87 -8.94
CA GLN A 199 -8.14 -3.41 -10.29
C GLN A 199 -6.65 -3.75 -10.54
N TYR A 200 -5.73 -2.86 -10.15
CA TYR A 200 -4.29 -3.12 -10.20
C TYR A 200 -3.89 -4.33 -9.36
N GLN A 201 -4.32 -4.40 -8.11
CA GLN A 201 -4.01 -5.52 -7.20
C GLN A 201 -4.55 -6.84 -7.75
N TYR A 202 -5.76 -6.83 -8.29
CA TYR A 202 -6.37 -8.00 -8.91
C TYR A 202 -5.57 -8.47 -10.13
N ALA A 203 -5.21 -7.56 -11.03
CA ALA A 203 -4.37 -7.89 -12.18
C ALA A 203 -3.03 -8.50 -11.76
N MET A 204 -2.34 -7.88 -10.79
CA MET A 204 -1.07 -8.38 -10.28
C MET A 204 -1.21 -9.79 -9.69
N LEU A 205 -2.25 -10.03 -8.89
CA LEU A 205 -2.50 -11.34 -8.29
C LEU A 205 -2.79 -12.42 -9.34
N LEU A 206 -3.59 -12.12 -10.34
CA LEU A 206 -3.85 -13.03 -11.47
C LEU A 206 -2.55 -13.40 -12.20
N GLY A 207 -1.67 -12.42 -12.40
CA GLY A 207 -0.35 -12.65 -13.02
C GLY A 207 0.57 -13.51 -12.18
N ILE A 208 0.56 -13.37 -10.86
CA ILE A 208 1.34 -14.20 -9.92
C ILE A 208 0.84 -15.65 -9.96
N LEU A 209 -0.47 -15.85 -10.00
CA LEU A 209 -1.10 -17.18 -10.01
C LEU A 209 -1.11 -17.85 -11.40
N GLY A 210 -0.56 -17.21 -12.42
CA GLY A 210 -0.52 -17.74 -13.79
C GLY A 210 -1.87 -17.76 -14.49
N ARG A 211 -2.86 -17.00 -14.03
CA ARG A 211 -4.14 -16.77 -14.69
C ARG A 211 -3.97 -15.75 -15.83
N ASP A 212 -3.14 -16.12 -16.79
CA ASP A 212 -2.53 -15.17 -17.74
C ASP A 212 -3.54 -14.45 -18.63
N GLN A 213 -4.53 -15.14 -19.16
CA GLN A 213 -5.56 -14.53 -20.01
C GLN A 213 -6.39 -13.50 -19.23
N GLU A 214 -6.72 -13.82 -17.99
CA GLU A 214 -7.49 -12.92 -17.13
C GLU A 214 -6.66 -11.70 -16.69
N ASN A 215 -5.37 -11.93 -16.38
CA ASN A 215 -4.44 -10.84 -16.10
C ASN A 215 -4.35 -9.88 -17.30
N ILE A 216 -4.18 -10.39 -18.51
CA ILE A 216 -4.09 -9.55 -19.72
C ILE A 216 -5.37 -8.73 -19.90
N ALA A 217 -6.54 -9.38 -19.87
CA ALA A 217 -7.82 -8.71 -20.07
C ALA A 217 -8.06 -7.59 -19.03
N LEU A 218 -7.76 -7.86 -17.75
CA LEU A 218 -7.93 -6.88 -16.68
C LEU A 218 -6.90 -5.75 -16.77
N SER A 219 -5.67 -6.06 -17.22
CA SER A 219 -4.62 -5.07 -17.43
C SER A 219 -4.91 -4.15 -18.61
N GLU A 220 -5.46 -4.69 -19.71
CA GLU A 220 -5.90 -3.88 -20.86
C GLU A 220 -7.03 -2.93 -20.48
N ASP A 221 -8.02 -3.42 -19.72
CA ASP A 221 -9.10 -2.60 -19.18
C ASP A 221 -8.56 -1.48 -18.27
N TRP A 222 -7.62 -1.83 -17.37
CA TRP A 222 -6.96 -0.87 -16.51
C TRP A 222 -6.22 0.22 -17.31
N LEU A 223 -5.43 -0.16 -18.30
CA LEU A 223 -4.68 0.79 -19.15
C LEU A 223 -5.62 1.69 -19.95
N SER A 224 -6.74 1.16 -20.45
CA SER A 224 -7.71 1.96 -21.21
C SER A 224 -8.25 3.15 -20.42
N SER A 225 -8.36 2.99 -19.11
CA SER A 225 -9.00 3.96 -18.20
C SER A 225 -7.99 4.78 -17.38
N ASN A 226 -6.79 4.24 -17.13
CA ASN A 226 -5.87 4.75 -16.11
C ASN A 226 -4.44 5.00 -16.58
N GLU A 227 -4.06 4.62 -17.82
CA GLU A 227 -2.67 4.82 -18.30
C GLU A 227 -2.25 6.29 -18.16
N GLY A 228 -1.09 6.49 -17.55
CA GLY A 228 -0.51 7.81 -17.30
C GLY A 228 -0.95 8.47 -15.99
N LYS A 229 -1.94 7.95 -15.28
CA LYS A 229 -2.36 8.49 -13.99
C LYS A 229 -1.38 8.11 -12.87
N SER A 230 -0.77 6.92 -12.95
CA SER A 230 0.25 6.45 -12.01
C SER A 230 1.35 5.70 -12.73
N LEU A 231 2.53 6.32 -12.87
CA LEU A 231 3.67 5.68 -13.54
C LEU A 231 4.12 4.40 -12.80
N THR A 232 3.96 4.33 -11.49
CA THR A 232 4.29 3.13 -10.71
C THR A 232 3.38 1.97 -11.09
N MET A 233 2.08 2.20 -11.15
CA MET A 233 1.12 1.17 -11.54
C MET A 233 1.26 0.81 -13.02
N ASP A 234 1.42 1.79 -13.90
CA ASP A 234 1.69 1.57 -15.34
C ASP A 234 2.87 0.62 -15.54
N TYR A 235 3.96 0.85 -14.81
CA TYR A 235 5.12 -0.03 -14.88
C TYR A 235 4.77 -1.47 -14.53
N TRP A 236 4.11 -1.69 -13.39
CA TRP A 236 3.78 -3.03 -12.92
C TRP A 236 2.74 -3.72 -13.81
N ILE A 237 1.74 -3.00 -14.31
CA ILE A 237 0.73 -3.52 -15.24
C ILE A 237 1.39 -3.98 -16.53
N HIS A 238 2.19 -3.13 -17.16
CA HIS A 238 2.91 -3.51 -18.38
C HIS A 238 3.89 -4.67 -18.15
N ASN A 239 4.59 -4.71 -17.01
CA ASN A 239 5.49 -5.79 -16.67
C ASN A 239 4.75 -7.11 -16.42
N GLY A 240 3.61 -7.09 -15.72
CA GLY A 240 2.75 -8.24 -15.49
C GLY A 240 2.14 -8.80 -16.78
N MET A 241 1.59 -7.91 -17.61
CA MET A 241 1.06 -8.26 -18.94
C MET A 241 2.12 -8.90 -19.83
N GLY A 242 3.31 -8.31 -19.88
CA GLY A 242 4.41 -8.85 -20.67
C GLY A 242 4.86 -10.23 -20.18
N ALA A 243 4.82 -10.48 -18.88
CA ALA A 243 5.08 -11.81 -18.32
C ALA A 243 4.01 -12.81 -18.72
N SER A 244 2.73 -12.43 -18.69
CA SER A 244 1.61 -13.28 -19.07
C SER A 244 1.64 -13.63 -20.57
N PHE A 245 1.86 -12.65 -21.44
CA PHE A 245 2.06 -12.92 -22.87
C PHE A 245 3.23 -13.87 -23.14
N ALA A 246 4.36 -13.69 -22.43
CA ALA A 246 5.50 -14.58 -22.57
C ALA A 246 5.19 -16.02 -22.15
N ARG A 247 4.42 -16.25 -21.09
CA ARG A 247 3.98 -17.59 -20.66
C ARG A 247 3.02 -18.23 -21.66
N LEU A 248 2.19 -17.43 -22.31
CA LEU A 248 1.29 -17.88 -23.37
C LEU A 248 1.98 -18.10 -24.74
N GLY A 249 3.27 -17.75 -24.85
CA GLY A 249 4.04 -17.86 -26.09
C GLY A 249 3.80 -16.73 -27.11
N ASP A 250 3.05 -15.71 -26.72
CA ASP A 250 2.86 -14.49 -27.53
C ASP A 250 4.05 -13.53 -27.33
N ASN A 251 5.16 -13.89 -27.94
CA ASN A 251 6.41 -13.13 -27.78
C ASN A 251 6.32 -11.71 -28.33
N SER A 252 5.49 -11.47 -29.33
CA SER A 252 5.32 -10.14 -29.92
C SER A 252 4.72 -9.15 -28.92
N ASN A 253 3.59 -9.52 -28.32
CA ASN A 253 2.93 -8.70 -27.32
C ASN A 253 3.70 -8.66 -25.98
N ALA A 254 4.43 -9.75 -25.64
CA ALA A 254 5.33 -9.77 -24.51
C ALA A 254 6.44 -8.72 -24.63
N ILE A 255 7.10 -8.64 -25.80
CA ILE A 255 8.14 -7.64 -26.08
C ILE A 255 7.56 -6.24 -25.97
N ALA A 256 6.45 -5.97 -26.66
CA ALA A 256 5.83 -4.64 -26.66
C ALA A 256 5.48 -4.17 -25.22
N SER A 257 4.89 -5.05 -24.42
CA SER A 257 4.52 -4.74 -23.04
C SER A 257 5.75 -4.53 -22.14
N LEU A 258 6.77 -5.38 -22.25
CA LEU A 258 7.99 -5.25 -21.44
C LEU A 258 8.82 -4.01 -21.84
N GLU A 259 8.90 -3.67 -23.12
CA GLU A 259 9.56 -2.43 -23.57
C GLU A 259 8.83 -1.20 -23.05
N LYS A 260 7.49 -1.23 -23.04
CA LYS A 260 6.69 -0.17 -22.43
C LYS A 260 6.97 -0.05 -20.92
N ALA A 261 7.02 -1.19 -20.18
CA ALA A 261 7.38 -1.20 -18.78
C ALA A 261 8.76 -0.56 -18.55
N VAL A 262 9.77 -0.93 -19.32
CA VAL A 262 11.12 -0.33 -19.24
C VAL A 262 11.08 1.16 -19.50
N SER A 263 10.34 1.60 -20.50
CA SER A 263 10.18 3.02 -20.84
C SER A 263 9.53 3.81 -19.70
N VAL A 264 8.46 3.27 -19.12
CA VAL A 264 7.78 3.87 -17.95
C VAL A 264 8.73 3.96 -16.77
N TYR A 265 9.49 2.88 -16.50
CA TYR A 265 10.47 2.85 -15.42
C TYR A 265 11.54 3.94 -15.59
N TYR A 266 12.06 4.13 -16.77
CA TYR A 266 13.04 5.19 -17.05
C TYR A 266 12.48 6.58 -16.75
N ARG A 267 11.22 6.82 -17.04
CA ARG A 267 10.54 8.08 -16.70
C ARG A 267 10.35 8.23 -15.20
N LEU A 268 9.91 7.16 -14.52
CA LEU A 268 9.62 7.15 -13.09
C LEU A 268 10.86 7.50 -12.22
N PHE A 269 12.02 6.95 -12.58
CA PHE A 269 13.27 7.14 -11.83
C PHE A 269 14.27 8.10 -12.48
N ASN A 270 13.84 8.83 -13.51
CA ASN A 270 14.70 9.73 -14.28
C ASN A 270 16.04 9.09 -14.66
N THR A 271 16.00 7.85 -15.13
CA THR A 271 17.17 7.06 -15.54
C THR A 271 17.09 6.69 -17.01
N SER A 272 18.07 5.96 -17.49
CA SER A 272 18.16 5.54 -18.90
C SER A 272 19.11 4.35 -19.04
N GLU A 273 19.07 3.69 -20.18
CA GLU A 273 20.05 2.67 -20.56
C GLU A 273 21.49 3.15 -20.39
N LYS A 274 21.78 4.41 -20.73
CA LYS A 274 23.10 5.02 -20.56
C LYS A 274 23.51 5.10 -19.09
N GLY A 275 22.59 5.46 -18.20
CA GLY A 275 22.81 5.51 -16.76
C GLY A 275 23.13 4.12 -16.18
N ILE A 276 22.41 3.10 -16.60
CA ILE A 276 22.67 1.71 -16.21
C ILE A 276 24.04 1.25 -16.70
N LYS A 277 24.39 1.51 -17.98
CA LYS A 277 25.69 1.16 -18.55
C LYS A 277 26.86 1.83 -17.83
N ALA A 278 26.64 3.01 -17.30
CA ALA A 278 27.64 3.75 -16.51
C ALA A 278 27.84 3.21 -15.07
N GLY A 279 27.04 2.23 -14.64
CA GLY A 279 27.13 1.64 -13.30
C GLY A 279 26.54 2.52 -12.18
N ASN A 280 25.75 3.53 -12.53
CA ASN A 280 25.20 4.49 -11.58
C ASN A 280 23.79 4.09 -11.07
N PHE A 281 23.30 2.92 -11.49
CA PHE A 281 21.94 2.51 -11.18
C PHE A 281 21.86 1.01 -10.93
N HIS A 282 21.41 0.64 -9.73
CA HIS A 282 21.17 -0.74 -9.32
C HIS A 282 19.73 -0.86 -8.83
N ASP A 283 18.95 -1.71 -9.48
CA ASP A 283 17.57 -1.97 -9.08
C ASP A 283 17.10 -3.35 -9.58
N ASN A 284 16.68 -4.20 -8.66
CA ASN A 284 16.27 -5.56 -8.97
C ASN A 284 14.96 -5.62 -9.76
N ASN A 285 14.06 -4.68 -9.60
CA ASN A 285 12.78 -4.67 -10.32
C ASN A 285 13.01 -4.41 -11.81
N LEU A 286 13.78 -3.34 -12.11
CA LEU A 286 14.18 -3.07 -13.49
C LEU A 286 15.04 -4.22 -14.05
N GLY A 287 15.97 -4.74 -13.26
CA GLY A 287 16.82 -5.88 -13.65
C GLY A 287 16.00 -7.11 -14.03
N SER A 288 14.98 -7.44 -13.23
CA SER A 288 14.03 -8.51 -13.50
C SER A 288 13.26 -8.31 -14.81
N THR A 289 12.76 -7.09 -15.05
CA THR A 289 12.03 -6.76 -16.28
C THR A 289 12.91 -6.85 -17.51
N LEU A 290 14.12 -6.27 -17.46
CA LEU A 290 15.10 -6.35 -18.54
C LEU A 290 15.52 -7.80 -18.83
N TYR A 291 15.74 -8.59 -17.80
CA TYR A 291 16.07 -10.01 -17.95
C TYR A 291 14.95 -10.79 -18.64
N ARG A 292 13.69 -10.57 -18.21
CA ARG A 292 12.51 -11.16 -18.86
C ARG A 292 12.42 -10.78 -20.33
N LEU A 293 12.63 -9.51 -20.64
CA LEU A 293 12.66 -9.02 -22.03
C LEU A 293 13.78 -9.69 -22.84
N GLY A 294 14.98 -9.80 -22.28
CA GLY A 294 16.09 -10.55 -22.89
C GLY A 294 15.76 -12.01 -23.15
N ARG A 295 15.05 -12.67 -22.23
CA ARG A 295 14.61 -14.07 -22.39
C ARG A 295 13.56 -14.25 -23.49
N VAL A 296 12.64 -13.29 -23.64
CA VAL A 296 11.66 -13.31 -24.75
C VAL A 296 12.36 -13.11 -26.07
N TYR A 297 13.34 -12.20 -26.17
CA TYR A 297 14.15 -12.04 -27.38
C TYR A 297 15.00 -13.30 -27.70
N ALA A 298 15.46 -14.03 -26.66
CA ALA A 298 16.14 -15.30 -26.88
C ALA A 298 15.20 -16.36 -27.50
N ALA A 299 13.94 -16.42 -27.06
CA ALA A 299 12.93 -17.30 -27.65
C ALA A 299 12.63 -16.97 -29.13
N GLU A 300 12.78 -15.70 -29.52
CA GLU A 300 12.68 -15.23 -30.90
C GLU A 300 13.98 -15.41 -31.73
N GLY A 301 15.04 -15.97 -31.15
CA GLY A 301 16.33 -16.10 -31.80
C GLY A 301 17.07 -14.79 -32.04
N LYS A 302 16.66 -13.70 -31.42
CA LYS A 302 17.25 -12.35 -31.59
C LYS A 302 18.46 -12.18 -30.66
N VAL A 303 19.55 -12.85 -30.96
CA VAL A 303 20.77 -12.94 -30.12
C VAL A 303 21.28 -11.59 -29.63
N ARG A 304 21.41 -10.59 -30.54
CA ARG A 304 21.93 -9.27 -30.17
C ARG A 304 21.05 -8.57 -29.11
N MET A 305 19.74 -8.67 -29.24
CA MET A 305 18.82 -8.08 -28.25
C MET A 305 18.87 -8.82 -26.93
N THR A 306 18.96 -10.16 -26.98
CA THR A 306 19.17 -11.00 -25.80
C THR A 306 20.41 -10.55 -25.01
N GLU A 307 21.55 -10.43 -25.68
CA GLU A 307 22.80 -9.98 -25.05
C GLU A 307 22.65 -8.59 -24.46
N THR A 308 22.02 -7.65 -25.20
CA THR A 308 21.82 -6.28 -24.73
C THR A 308 21.01 -6.24 -23.44
N TYR A 309 19.84 -6.85 -23.42
CA TYR A 309 18.95 -6.75 -22.26
C TYR A 309 19.39 -7.59 -21.08
N CYS A 310 19.98 -8.78 -21.30
CA CYS A 310 20.57 -9.56 -20.22
C CYS A 310 21.78 -8.87 -19.58
N SER A 311 22.65 -8.22 -20.40
CA SER A 311 23.76 -7.40 -19.91
C SER A 311 23.29 -6.21 -19.06
N LEU A 312 22.25 -5.48 -19.51
CA LEU A 312 21.65 -4.39 -18.74
C LEU A 312 21.05 -4.88 -17.43
N ALA A 313 20.36 -6.02 -17.45
CA ALA A 313 19.79 -6.63 -16.26
C ALA A 313 20.88 -7.04 -15.24
N ALA A 314 22.00 -7.60 -15.72
CA ALA A 314 23.14 -7.92 -14.87
C ALA A 314 23.77 -6.67 -14.24
N LYS A 315 23.87 -5.56 -15.01
CA LYS A 315 24.33 -4.27 -14.49
C LYS A 315 23.40 -3.65 -13.44
N CYS A 316 22.11 -3.96 -13.50
CA CYS A 316 21.15 -3.60 -12.44
C CYS A 316 21.33 -4.42 -11.15
N GLY A 317 22.23 -5.41 -11.15
CA GLY A 317 22.48 -6.27 -9.99
C GLY A 317 21.55 -7.48 -9.92
N TYR A 318 20.78 -7.78 -10.95
CA TYR A 318 19.84 -8.88 -10.94
C TYR A 318 20.54 -10.23 -11.09
N GLN A 319 20.61 -11.02 -10.01
CA GLN A 319 21.42 -12.23 -9.93
C GLN A 319 21.13 -13.24 -11.05
N PRO A 320 19.86 -13.56 -11.42
CA PRO A 320 19.59 -14.49 -12.52
C PRO A 320 20.17 -14.04 -13.86
N ALA A 321 20.27 -12.73 -14.11
CA ALA A 321 20.86 -12.19 -15.31
C ALA A 321 22.41 -12.29 -15.28
N ILE A 322 23.00 -12.06 -14.12
CA ILE A 322 24.45 -12.25 -13.88
C ILE A 322 24.83 -13.70 -14.18
N ASP A 323 24.10 -14.66 -13.62
CA ASP A 323 24.35 -16.08 -13.83
C ASP A 323 24.19 -16.50 -15.30
N PHE A 324 23.14 -15.97 -15.96
CA PHE A 324 22.91 -16.18 -17.39
C PHE A 324 24.07 -15.61 -18.23
N CYS A 325 24.49 -14.38 -17.97
CA CYS A 325 25.60 -13.75 -18.67
C CYS A 325 26.91 -14.53 -18.50
N ASN A 326 27.19 -14.99 -17.28
CA ASN A 326 28.36 -15.82 -16.99
C ASN A 326 28.31 -17.16 -17.75
N GLN A 327 27.16 -17.84 -17.74
CA GLN A 327 26.95 -19.11 -18.43
C GLN A 327 27.19 -18.99 -19.94
N TYR A 328 26.70 -17.95 -20.56
CA TYR A 328 26.77 -17.72 -22.02
C TYR A 328 27.93 -16.80 -22.43
N LYS A 329 28.82 -16.42 -21.50
CA LYS A 329 29.98 -15.54 -21.72
C LYS A 329 29.61 -14.17 -22.31
N ILE A 330 28.45 -13.65 -21.94
CA ILE A 330 28.00 -12.31 -22.30
C ILE A 330 28.71 -11.31 -21.40
N LYS A 331 29.36 -10.31 -21.99
CA LYS A 331 30.01 -9.23 -21.22
C LYS A 331 28.95 -8.23 -20.73
N TYR A 332 29.05 -7.83 -19.48
CA TYR A 332 28.18 -6.81 -18.89
C TYR A 332 28.96 -5.83 -18.01
#